data_0c9517d40a3ba2eb255774cf231f5119
#
_entry.id   0c9517d40a3ba2eb255774cf231f5119
#
_cell.length_a   1.000
_cell.length_b   1.000
_cell.length_c   1.000
_cell.angle_alpha   90.00
_cell.angle_beta   90.00
_cell.angle_gamma   90.00
#
_symmetry.space_group_name_H-M   'P 1'
#
loop_
_entity.id
_entity.type
_entity.pdbx_description
1 polymer ?
#
loop_
_entity_poly.entity_id
_entity_poly.type
_entity_poly.pdbx_seq_one_letter_code
_entity_poly.pdbx_strand_id
1 'polypeptide(L)'
;MRYEFGEEKAKRKRRRRIFVLAAVLLLLSVVASGLYFQTKREVVSVQEQKAPAVAATNIKVPEQMAKKPAEATKDKPKQSLPQQRPQALYSVIIDKSDYSLTLNKENEVEKVYDVAIGKNPGQKQKPGDLRTPTGTFAVDEILDSSYWKHDFKDGKGEIEGAYGPWFISLETGWEGIGIHGTHDPSTLRTMVSEGCIRMKNEEVAELRTKVGVGTKVIIRE
;
A
#
# COMPACT_ATOMS: atom_id res chain seq x y z
N MET A 1 10.55 -21.06 -56.26
CA MET A 1 10.57 -21.65 -54.92
C MET A 1 11.94 -21.80 -54.24
N ARG A 2 13.01 -21.13 -54.65
CA ARG A 2 14.33 -21.19 -53.97
C ARG A 2 14.75 -19.91 -53.25
N TYR A 3 14.05 -18.79 -53.40
CA TYR A 3 14.44 -17.48 -52.84
C TYR A 3 13.86 -17.19 -51.44
N GLU A 4 12.76 -17.80 -51.04
CA GLU A 4 12.13 -17.53 -49.73
C GLU A 4 12.84 -18.17 -48.53
N PHE A 5 13.54 -19.30 -48.73
CA PHE A 5 14.23 -20.01 -47.65
C PHE A 5 15.47 -19.27 -47.11
N GLY A 6 16.08 -18.41 -47.90
CA GLY A 6 17.25 -17.61 -47.49
C GLY A 6 16.92 -16.46 -46.55
N GLU A 7 15.81 -15.76 -46.80
CA GLU A 7 15.38 -14.63 -46.01
C GLU A 7 14.89 -15.02 -44.60
N GLU A 8 14.19 -16.15 -44.50
CA GLU A 8 13.73 -16.64 -43.18
C GLU A 8 14.92 -17.04 -42.29
N LYS A 9 15.93 -17.69 -42.82
CA LYS A 9 17.17 -18.03 -42.09
C LYS A 9 17.91 -16.77 -41.63
N ALA A 10 17.99 -15.74 -42.47
CA ALA A 10 18.61 -14.46 -42.13
C ALA A 10 17.82 -13.72 -41.04
N LYS A 11 16.49 -13.69 -41.10
CA LYS A 11 15.60 -13.11 -40.09
C LYS A 11 15.72 -13.83 -38.73
N ARG A 12 15.79 -15.18 -38.72
CA ARG A 12 16.01 -15.98 -37.49
C ARG A 12 17.41 -15.73 -36.90
N LYS A 13 18.45 -15.61 -37.70
CA LYS A 13 19.83 -15.33 -37.25
C LYS A 13 19.92 -13.91 -36.66
N ARG A 14 19.23 -12.93 -37.26
CA ARG A 14 19.15 -11.54 -36.73
C ARG A 14 18.39 -11.47 -35.43
N ARG A 15 17.25 -12.16 -35.31
CA ARG A 15 16.49 -12.25 -34.05
C ARG A 15 17.31 -12.87 -32.91
N ARG A 16 18.01 -14.01 -33.18
CA ARG A 16 18.89 -14.64 -32.19
C ARG A 16 20.01 -13.69 -31.70
N ARG A 17 20.62 -12.92 -32.60
CA ARG A 17 21.65 -11.95 -32.23
C ARG A 17 21.07 -10.82 -31.35
N ILE A 18 19.88 -10.33 -31.64
CA ILE A 18 19.20 -9.31 -30.84
C ILE A 18 18.86 -9.87 -29.45
N PHE A 19 18.38 -11.11 -29.34
CA PHE A 19 18.11 -11.75 -28.04
C PHE A 19 19.37 -11.97 -27.22
N VAL A 20 20.48 -12.37 -27.83
CA VAL A 20 21.75 -12.54 -27.13
C VAL A 20 22.30 -11.20 -26.63
N LEU A 21 22.23 -10.15 -27.45
CA LEU A 21 22.64 -8.81 -27.06
C LEU A 21 21.77 -8.25 -25.92
N ALA A 22 20.46 -8.46 -25.97
CA ALA A 22 19.56 -8.05 -24.91
C ALA A 22 19.85 -8.80 -23.60
N ALA A 23 20.11 -10.11 -23.65
CA ALA A 23 20.47 -10.91 -22.48
C ALA A 23 21.81 -10.47 -21.86
N VAL A 24 22.81 -10.13 -22.67
CA VAL A 24 24.10 -9.62 -22.20
C VAL A 24 23.94 -8.26 -21.53
N LEU A 25 23.15 -7.35 -22.11
CA LEU A 25 22.87 -6.04 -21.51
C LEU A 25 22.15 -6.17 -20.17
N LEU A 26 21.23 -7.13 -20.04
CA LEU A 26 20.50 -7.40 -18.82
C LEU A 26 21.42 -7.95 -17.72
N LEU A 27 22.36 -8.85 -18.08
CA LEU A 27 23.38 -9.35 -17.15
C LEU A 27 24.33 -8.24 -16.67
N LEU A 28 24.75 -7.36 -17.57
CA LEU A 28 25.60 -6.22 -17.22
C LEU A 28 24.90 -5.24 -16.27
N SER A 29 23.60 -5.03 -16.45
CA SER A 29 22.82 -4.16 -15.54
C SER A 29 22.67 -4.74 -14.13
N VAL A 30 22.52 -6.07 -14.01
CA VAL A 30 22.46 -6.77 -12.71
C VAL A 30 23.79 -6.69 -11.99
N VAL A 31 24.92 -6.88 -12.70
CA VAL A 31 26.26 -6.77 -12.12
C VAL A 31 26.55 -5.32 -11.67
N ALA A 32 26.19 -4.33 -12.48
CA ALA A 32 26.35 -2.90 -12.13
C ALA A 32 25.51 -2.53 -10.90
N SER A 33 24.29 -3.04 -10.78
CA SER A 33 23.44 -2.83 -9.60
C SER A 33 24.02 -3.48 -8.34
N GLY A 34 24.58 -4.69 -8.47
CA GLY A 34 25.25 -5.39 -7.36
C GLY A 34 26.47 -4.63 -6.83
N LEU A 35 27.32 -4.11 -7.73
CA LEU A 35 28.49 -3.30 -7.38
C LEU A 35 28.09 -1.97 -6.73
N TYR A 36 27.03 -1.33 -7.20
CA TYR A 36 26.50 -0.10 -6.61
C TYR A 36 26.01 -0.31 -5.17
N PHE A 37 25.34 -1.44 -4.91
CA PHE A 37 24.89 -1.80 -3.55
C PHE A 37 26.04 -2.14 -2.60
N GLN A 38 27.11 -2.78 -3.09
CA GLN A 38 28.29 -3.06 -2.26
C GLN A 38 29.03 -1.79 -1.88
N THR A 39 29.26 -0.86 -2.80
CA THR A 39 29.92 0.42 -2.51
C THR A 39 29.13 1.27 -1.51
N LYS A 40 27.78 1.21 -1.56
CA LYS A 40 26.93 1.91 -0.59
C LYS A 40 27.02 1.30 0.83
N ARG A 41 27.20 -0.01 0.94
CA ARG A 41 27.40 -0.68 2.25
C ARG A 41 28.74 -0.31 2.89
N GLU A 42 29.81 -0.20 2.12
CA GLU A 42 31.12 0.21 2.64
C GLU A 42 31.14 1.66 3.12
N VAL A 43 30.47 2.58 2.42
CA VAL A 43 30.41 4.00 2.82
C VAL A 43 29.62 4.18 4.13
N VAL A 44 28.55 3.38 4.36
CA VAL A 44 27.79 3.45 5.62
C VAL A 44 28.57 2.87 6.80
N SER A 45 29.39 1.82 6.59
CA SER A 45 30.19 1.21 7.67
C SER A 45 31.37 2.08 8.12
N VAL A 46 31.90 2.95 7.27
CA VAL A 46 33.00 3.86 7.60
C VAL A 46 32.57 5.09 8.41
N GLN A 47 31.28 5.48 8.31
CA GLN A 47 30.74 6.61 9.09
C GLN A 47 30.38 6.26 10.54
N GLU A 48 30.21 4.99 10.88
CA GLU A 48 29.82 4.55 12.22
C GLU A 48 31.01 4.38 13.20
N GLN A 49 32.24 4.51 12.72
CA GLN A 49 33.48 4.34 13.54
C GLN A 49 34.18 5.62 13.98
N LYS A 50 33.58 6.81 13.83
CA LYS A 50 34.23 8.07 14.19
C LYS A 50 33.38 8.93 15.14
N ALA A 51 33.19 8.44 16.38
CA ALA A 51 32.81 9.27 17.50
C ALA A 51 33.75 8.98 18.69
N PRO A 52 34.55 9.93 19.16
CA PRO A 52 35.36 9.73 20.34
C PRO A 52 34.55 9.89 21.62
N ALA A 53 34.73 8.94 22.53
CA ALA A 53 34.26 9.00 23.90
C ALA A 53 34.88 10.20 24.63
N VAL A 54 34.08 11.04 25.26
CA VAL A 54 34.52 12.02 26.24
C VAL A 54 33.87 11.75 27.58
N ALA A 55 34.75 11.67 28.58
CA ALA A 55 34.52 11.24 29.95
C ALA A 55 33.52 12.10 30.74
N ALA A 56 32.84 11.43 31.65
CA ALA A 56 32.05 12.02 32.71
C ALA A 56 32.88 12.86 33.68
N THR A 57 32.48 14.09 33.94
CA THR A 57 32.90 14.82 35.13
C THR A 57 31.72 15.47 35.82
N ASN A 58 31.54 15.06 37.03
CA ASN A 58 30.59 15.52 38.05
C ASN A 58 30.83 16.98 38.42
N ILE A 59 29.81 17.85 38.39
CA ILE A 59 29.79 19.08 39.26
C ILE A 59 28.36 19.39 39.70
N LYS A 60 28.23 19.67 40.98
CA LYS A 60 27.11 19.96 41.85
C LYS A 60 26.23 21.13 41.42
N VAL A 61 24.93 20.98 41.78
CA VAL A 61 23.88 22.00 41.91
C VAL A 61 24.27 23.03 42.99
N PRO A 62 23.88 24.33 42.85
CA PRO A 62 22.91 24.88 43.79
C PRO A 62 21.74 25.67 43.18
N GLU A 63 20.67 25.57 43.88
CA GLU A 63 19.38 26.19 43.83
C GLU A 63 19.45 27.72 44.02
N GLN A 64 18.63 28.50 43.28
CA GLN A 64 17.66 29.48 43.83
C GLN A 64 17.10 30.49 42.81
N MET A 65 15.77 30.50 42.80
CA MET A 65 14.81 31.62 42.78
C MET A 65 14.58 32.52 41.54
N ALA A 66 13.39 32.29 41.03
CA ALA A 66 12.28 33.25 40.75
C ALA A 66 12.47 34.45 39.82
N LYS A 67 11.72 34.49 38.73
CA LYS A 67 10.57 35.38 38.41
C LYS A 67 10.23 35.39 36.92
N LYS A 68 8.92 35.25 36.63
CA LYS A 68 8.19 35.42 35.36
C LYS A 68 8.16 36.94 34.98
N PRO A 69 7.87 37.38 33.69
CA PRO A 69 6.79 36.90 32.84
C PRO A 69 7.06 36.82 31.31
N ALA A 70 6.24 35.99 30.68
CA ALA A 70 5.54 36.06 29.38
C ALA A 70 6.22 36.69 28.13
N GLU A 71 6.41 35.88 27.11
CA GLU A 71 6.02 36.24 25.74
C GLU A 71 5.69 35.01 24.90
N ALA A 72 4.62 35.16 24.12
CA ALA A 72 3.94 34.11 23.41
C ALA A 72 4.68 33.70 22.13
N THR A 73 4.99 32.42 21.96
CA THR A 73 5.29 31.82 20.67
C THR A 73 4.30 30.71 20.34
N LYS A 74 3.67 30.88 19.18
CA LYS A 74 2.59 30.10 18.61
C LYS A 74 2.90 28.60 18.59
N ASP A 75 2.19 27.85 19.43
CA ASP A 75 2.09 26.40 19.33
C ASP A 75 1.41 26.01 18.02
N LYS A 76 2.12 25.26 17.17
CA LYS A 76 1.49 24.39 16.18
C LYS A 76 0.66 23.36 16.93
N PRO A 77 -0.59 23.09 16.54
CA PRO A 77 -1.36 22.04 17.18
C PRO A 77 -0.65 20.70 16.98
N LYS A 78 -0.17 20.14 18.06
CA LYS A 78 0.27 18.76 18.17
C LYS A 78 -0.94 17.89 17.81
N GLN A 79 -0.94 17.30 16.63
CA GLN A 79 -1.92 16.29 16.25
C GLN A 79 -1.89 15.22 17.33
N SER A 80 -2.93 15.18 18.14
CA SER A 80 -3.16 14.09 19.07
C SER A 80 -3.27 12.80 18.29
N LEU A 81 -2.37 11.86 18.56
CA LEU A 81 -2.47 10.48 18.12
C LEU A 81 -3.90 9.98 18.36
N PRO A 82 -4.54 9.31 17.39
CA PRO A 82 -5.86 8.75 17.58
C PRO A 82 -5.80 7.77 18.76
N GLN A 83 -6.65 7.99 19.76
CA GLN A 83 -6.84 7.06 20.86
C GLN A 83 -7.16 5.68 20.24
N GLN A 84 -6.35 4.70 20.53
CA GLN A 84 -6.58 3.29 20.19
C GLN A 84 -7.92 2.88 20.81
N ARG A 85 -8.97 2.80 19.98
CA ARG A 85 -10.22 2.14 20.38
C ARG A 85 -9.94 0.65 20.59
N PRO A 86 -10.67 -0.02 21.51
CA PRO A 86 -10.50 -1.46 21.70
C PRO A 86 -10.72 -2.19 20.37
N GLN A 87 -9.66 -2.69 19.77
CA GLN A 87 -9.65 -3.35 18.46
C GLN A 87 -10.45 -4.66 18.42
N ALA A 88 -10.85 -5.17 19.58
CA ALA A 88 -11.60 -6.42 19.73
C ALA A 88 -13.11 -6.30 19.43
N LEU A 89 -13.65 -5.07 19.33
CA LEU A 89 -15.10 -4.88 19.21
C LEU A 89 -15.62 -5.13 17.80
N TYR A 90 -14.85 -4.78 16.76
CA TYR A 90 -15.26 -4.87 15.37
C TYR A 90 -14.42 -5.87 14.59
N SER A 91 -15.05 -6.53 13.62
CA SER A 91 -14.39 -7.31 12.58
C SER A 91 -15.12 -7.16 11.25
N VAL A 92 -14.38 -7.39 10.15
CA VAL A 92 -14.89 -7.27 8.79
C VAL A 92 -14.78 -8.62 8.10
N ILE A 93 -15.85 -9.01 7.40
CA ILE A 93 -15.86 -10.18 6.52
C ILE A 93 -16.22 -9.69 5.11
N ILE A 94 -15.39 -10.00 4.14
CA ILE A 94 -15.59 -9.70 2.73
C ILE A 94 -15.85 -11.03 2.03
N ASP A 95 -17.02 -11.16 1.41
CA ASP A 95 -17.43 -12.31 0.62
C ASP A 95 -17.34 -11.94 -0.86
N LYS A 96 -16.39 -12.55 -1.57
CA LYS A 96 -16.14 -12.25 -2.99
C LYS A 96 -17.24 -12.80 -3.89
N SER A 97 -17.85 -13.93 -3.53
CA SER A 97 -18.91 -14.54 -4.31
C SER A 97 -20.21 -13.75 -4.25
N ASP A 98 -20.45 -13.04 -3.13
CA ASP A 98 -21.66 -12.24 -2.91
C ASP A 98 -21.41 -10.73 -3.10
N TYR A 99 -20.18 -10.32 -3.39
CA TYR A 99 -19.80 -8.90 -3.51
C TYR A 99 -20.22 -8.08 -2.29
N SER A 100 -20.07 -8.63 -1.10
CA SER A 100 -20.49 -8.01 0.14
C SER A 100 -19.34 -7.81 1.13
N LEU A 101 -19.48 -6.77 1.96
CA LEU A 101 -18.66 -6.51 3.13
C LEU A 101 -19.55 -6.46 4.35
N THR A 102 -19.39 -7.40 5.27
CA THR A 102 -20.09 -7.46 6.53
C THR A 102 -19.24 -6.87 7.64
N LEU A 103 -19.76 -5.83 8.30
CA LEU A 103 -19.22 -5.30 9.56
C LEU A 103 -19.88 -6.02 10.72
N ASN A 104 -19.07 -6.69 11.54
CA ASN A 104 -19.54 -7.31 12.77
C ASN A 104 -19.09 -6.52 13.98
N LYS A 105 -19.96 -6.44 14.99
CA LYS A 105 -19.68 -5.94 16.33
C LYS A 105 -19.89 -7.09 17.32
N GLU A 106 -18.87 -7.44 18.11
CA GLU A 106 -18.95 -8.54 19.11
C GLU A 106 -19.50 -9.86 18.53
N ASN A 107 -19.15 -10.18 17.27
CA ASN A 107 -19.59 -11.34 16.48
C ASN A 107 -21.05 -11.28 15.97
N GLU A 108 -21.78 -10.20 16.20
CA GLU A 108 -23.07 -9.96 15.59
C GLU A 108 -22.95 -9.07 14.36
N VAL A 109 -23.78 -9.32 13.34
CA VAL A 109 -23.81 -8.49 12.13
C VAL A 109 -24.38 -7.12 12.47
N GLU A 110 -23.57 -6.08 12.38
CA GLU A 110 -24.03 -4.70 12.54
C GLU A 110 -24.53 -4.13 11.20
N LYS A 111 -23.79 -4.37 10.11
CA LYS A 111 -24.16 -3.85 8.78
C LYS A 111 -23.52 -4.63 7.65
N VAL A 112 -24.20 -4.65 6.51
CA VAL A 112 -23.71 -5.23 5.26
C VAL A 112 -23.67 -4.14 4.19
N TYR A 113 -22.57 -4.12 3.42
CA TYR A 113 -22.34 -3.15 2.35
C TYR A 113 -22.08 -3.88 1.03
N ASP A 114 -22.49 -3.30 -0.07
CA ASP A 114 -22.12 -3.76 -1.41
C ASP A 114 -20.68 -3.31 -1.74
N VAL A 115 -19.91 -4.22 -2.34
CA VAL A 115 -18.54 -3.93 -2.75
C VAL A 115 -18.26 -4.34 -4.18
N ALA A 116 -17.21 -3.75 -4.78
CA ALA A 116 -16.58 -4.27 -5.99
C ALA A 116 -15.18 -4.81 -5.64
N ILE A 117 -14.75 -5.83 -6.37
CA ILE A 117 -13.51 -6.56 -6.11
C ILE A 117 -12.62 -6.63 -7.35
N GLY A 118 -11.47 -7.30 -7.24
CA GLY A 118 -10.52 -7.49 -8.31
C GLY A 118 -11.14 -8.08 -9.59
N LYS A 119 -10.71 -7.54 -10.75
CA LYS A 119 -11.23 -7.88 -12.08
C LYS A 119 -11.10 -9.37 -12.42
N ASN A 120 -10.14 -10.08 -11.85
CA ASN A 120 -9.92 -11.49 -12.11
C ASN A 120 -10.34 -12.35 -10.90
N PRO A 121 -11.01 -13.50 -11.12
CA PRO A 121 -11.45 -14.39 -10.06
C PRO A 121 -10.29 -15.16 -9.42
N GLY A 122 -10.55 -15.76 -8.26
CA GLY A 122 -9.66 -16.65 -7.52
C GLY A 122 -8.63 -15.91 -6.67
N GLN A 123 -7.71 -16.69 -6.08
CA GLN A 123 -6.70 -16.20 -5.15
C GLN A 123 -5.61 -15.39 -5.86
N LYS A 124 -5.17 -14.31 -5.23
CA LYS A 124 -4.05 -13.49 -5.68
C LYS A 124 -2.74 -14.29 -5.64
N GLN A 125 -1.96 -14.24 -6.73
CA GLN A 125 -0.74 -15.04 -6.90
C GLN A 125 0.50 -14.21 -7.21
N LYS A 126 0.33 -12.99 -7.72
CA LYS A 126 1.44 -12.09 -8.07
C LYS A 126 0.98 -10.63 -8.14
N PRO A 127 1.89 -9.66 -8.01
CA PRO A 127 1.58 -8.25 -8.27
C PRO A 127 0.97 -8.06 -9.67
N GLY A 128 -0.01 -7.17 -9.80
CA GLY A 128 -0.64 -6.84 -11.08
C GLY A 128 -1.55 -7.92 -11.68
N ASP A 129 -1.90 -8.97 -10.95
CA ASP A 129 -2.80 -10.02 -11.44
C ASP A 129 -4.30 -9.67 -11.33
N LEU A 130 -4.60 -8.46 -10.84
CA LEU A 130 -5.95 -7.89 -10.73
C LEU A 130 -6.91 -8.75 -9.89
N ARG A 131 -6.38 -9.49 -8.91
CA ARG A 131 -7.15 -10.35 -8.01
C ARG A 131 -7.18 -9.78 -6.60
N THR A 132 -8.32 -9.90 -5.93
CA THR A 132 -8.43 -9.66 -4.50
C THR A 132 -7.94 -10.90 -3.74
N PRO A 133 -6.97 -10.79 -2.83
CA PRO A 133 -6.47 -11.92 -2.05
C PRO A 133 -7.54 -12.45 -1.10
N THR A 134 -7.52 -13.76 -0.84
CA THR A 134 -8.31 -14.39 0.23
C THR A 134 -7.42 -14.72 1.41
N GLY A 135 -7.96 -14.65 2.61
CA GLY A 135 -7.23 -14.92 3.85
C GLY A 135 -7.78 -14.15 5.05
N THR A 136 -7.05 -14.24 6.14
CA THR A 136 -7.30 -13.45 7.35
C THR A 136 -6.19 -12.41 7.49
N PHE A 137 -6.58 -11.17 7.55
CA PHE A 137 -5.71 -10.00 7.52
C PHE A 137 -6.05 -9.07 8.69
N ALA A 138 -5.30 -8.00 8.83
CA ALA A 138 -5.56 -6.90 9.73
C ALA A 138 -5.57 -5.57 8.97
N VAL A 139 -6.28 -4.59 9.50
CA VAL A 139 -6.12 -3.19 9.07
C VAL A 139 -4.72 -2.73 9.46
N ASP A 140 -3.96 -2.25 8.48
CA ASP A 140 -2.59 -1.74 8.64
C ASP A 140 -2.60 -0.25 8.93
N GLU A 141 -3.25 0.54 8.07
CA GLU A 141 -3.29 1.99 8.15
C GLU A 141 -4.61 2.54 7.61
N ILE A 142 -5.02 3.73 8.05
CA ILE A 142 -6.21 4.43 7.52
C ILE A 142 -5.77 5.82 7.05
N LEU A 143 -5.87 6.04 5.74
CA LEU A 143 -5.34 7.20 5.04
C LEU A 143 -6.47 8.07 4.46
N ASP A 144 -6.27 9.37 4.48
CA ASP A 144 -7.08 10.30 3.68
C ASP A 144 -6.64 10.18 2.22
N SER A 145 -7.53 9.67 1.37
CA SER A 145 -7.31 9.47 -0.07
C SER A 145 -8.10 10.44 -0.93
N SER A 146 -8.71 11.46 -0.35
CA SER A 146 -9.60 12.41 -1.04
C SER A 146 -8.92 13.14 -2.22
N TYR A 147 -7.60 13.33 -2.15
CA TYR A 147 -6.79 14.00 -3.17
C TYR A 147 -5.99 13.04 -4.06
N TRP A 148 -6.13 11.72 -3.87
CA TRP A 148 -5.39 10.74 -4.66
C TRP A 148 -5.97 10.64 -6.06
N LYS A 149 -5.06 10.54 -7.04
CA LYS A 149 -5.38 10.35 -8.46
C LYS A 149 -4.95 8.98 -8.92
N HIS A 150 -5.67 8.42 -9.87
CA HIS A 150 -5.30 7.16 -10.49
C HIS A 150 -5.75 7.09 -11.94
N ASP A 151 -4.89 6.55 -12.80
CA ASP A 151 -5.21 6.20 -14.17
C ASP A 151 -5.40 4.67 -14.27
N PHE A 152 -6.65 4.25 -14.37
CA PHE A 152 -7.03 2.83 -14.48
C PHE A 152 -6.67 2.20 -15.84
N LYS A 153 -5.99 2.95 -16.71
CA LYS A 153 -5.60 2.51 -18.07
C LYS A 153 -6.79 2.09 -18.93
N ASP A 154 -7.95 2.66 -18.67
CA ASP A 154 -9.20 2.44 -19.42
C ASP A 154 -9.42 3.47 -20.55
N GLY A 155 -8.43 4.32 -20.82
CA GLY A 155 -8.45 5.36 -21.84
C GLY A 155 -9.07 6.68 -21.38
N LYS A 156 -9.52 6.81 -20.13
CA LYS A 156 -10.10 8.03 -19.56
C LYS A 156 -9.07 8.97 -18.91
N GLY A 157 -7.82 8.47 -18.74
CA GLY A 157 -6.75 9.19 -18.06
C GLY A 157 -6.85 9.19 -16.54
N GLU A 158 -6.15 10.12 -15.88
CA GLU A 158 -6.18 10.25 -14.42
C GLU A 158 -7.54 10.75 -13.92
N ILE A 159 -8.05 10.04 -12.91
CA ILE A 159 -9.29 10.39 -12.21
C ILE A 159 -8.92 10.92 -10.82
N GLU A 160 -9.29 12.15 -10.52
CA GLU A 160 -9.14 12.73 -9.20
C GLU A 160 -10.19 12.16 -8.25
N GLY A 161 -9.80 11.87 -6.99
CA GLY A 161 -10.67 11.22 -6.03
C GLY A 161 -11.02 9.76 -6.39
N ALA A 162 -10.20 9.11 -7.21
CA ALA A 162 -10.39 7.75 -7.69
C ALA A 162 -10.65 6.72 -6.56
N TYR A 163 -10.09 6.97 -5.37
CA TYR A 163 -10.18 6.12 -4.18
C TYR A 163 -11.23 6.59 -3.16
N GLY A 164 -11.98 7.65 -3.47
CA GLY A 164 -12.89 8.28 -2.51
C GLY A 164 -12.18 8.94 -1.33
N PRO A 165 -12.89 9.22 -0.21
CA PRO A 165 -12.33 10.00 0.89
C PRO A 165 -11.35 9.23 1.79
N TRP A 166 -11.43 7.89 1.83
CA TRP A 166 -10.64 7.07 2.74
C TRP A 166 -10.12 5.80 2.07
N PHE A 167 -8.87 5.46 2.40
CA PHE A 167 -8.21 4.21 2.05
C PHE A 167 -7.81 3.48 3.33
N ILE A 168 -8.43 2.32 3.58
CA ILE A 168 -8.17 1.43 4.71
C ILE A 168 -7.21 0.34 4.20
N SER A 169 -5.92 0.51 4.44
CA SER A 169 -4.87 -0.44 4.03
C SER A 169 -4.97 -1.74 4.80
N LEU A 170 -4.68 -2.86 4.14
CA LEU A 170 -4.71 -4.20 4.73
C LEU A 170 -3.33 -4.86 4.70
N GLU A 171 -2.92 -5.45 5.81
CA GLU A 171 -1.69 -6.24 5.92
C GLU A 171 -1.88 -7.62 5.26
N THR A 172 -1.86 -7.65 3.93
CA THR A 172 -2.12 -8.87 3.13
C THR A 172 -0.84 -9.57 2.67
N GLY A 173 0.32 -8.96 2.86
CA GLY A 173 1.57 -9.36 2.21
C GLY A 173 1.67 -8.94 0.74
N TRP A 174 0.63 -8.29 0.19
CA TRP A 174 0.60 -7.69 -1.14
C TRP A 174 0.50 -6.19 -1.02
N GLU A 175 1.40 -5.47 -1.67
CA GLU A 175 1.41 -4.01 -1.65
C GLU A 175 0.16 -3.43 -2.30
N GLY A 176 -0.39 -2.36 -1.71
CA GLY A 176 -1.46 -1.57 -2.27
C GLY A 176 -2.86 -2.22 -2.21
N ILE A 177 -3.08 -3.23 -1.38
CA ILE A 177 -4.41 -3.82 -1.16
C ILE A 177 -5.11 -3.13 0.02
N GLY A 178 -6.33 -2.65 -0.22
CA GLY A 178 -7.13 -1.97 0.80
C GLY A 178 -8.62 -1.93 0.46
N ILE A 179 -9.38 -1.36 1.40
CA ILE A 179 -10.81 -1.03 1.26
C ILE A 179 -10.91 0.48 1.10
N HIS A 180 -11.59 0.95 0.06
CA HIS A 180 -11.67 2.38 -0.22
C HIS A 180 -12.96 2.77 -0.93
N GLY A 181 -13.23 4.07 -1.06
CA GLY A 181 -14.35 4.59 -1.82
C GLY A 181 -14.21 4.40 -3.33
N THR A 182 -15.15 4.91 -4.10
CA THR A 182 -15.10 4.82 -5.56
C THR A 182 -15.59 6.11 -6.22
N HIS A 183 -15.01 6.45 -7.36
CA HIS A 183 -15.51 7.51 -8.25
C HIS A 183 -16.70 7.04 -9.08
N ASP A 184 -16.93 5.72 -9.17
CA ASP A 184 -18.01 5.12 -9.97
C ASP A 184 -18.80 4.08 -9.15
N PRO A 185 -19.81 4.51 -8.38
CA PRO A 185 -20.66 3.60 -7.59
C PRO A 185 -21.47 2.61 -8.42
N SER A 186 -21.66 2.85 -9.73
CA SER A 186 -22.42 1.94 -10.61
C SER A 186 -21.71 0.61 -10.83
N THR A 187 -20.41 0.55 -10.52
CA THR A 187 -19.58 -0.65 -10.64
C THR A 187 -19.58 -1.55 -9.39
N LEU A 188 -20.31 -1.19 -8.35
CA LEU A 188 -20.45 -2.05 -7.18
C LEU A 188 -21.17 -3.36 -7.55
N ARG A 189 -20.90 -4.43 -6.79
CA ARG A 189 -21.30 -5.80 -7.05
C ARG A 189 -20.73 -6.39 -8.35
N THR A 190 -19.56 -5.90 -8.77
CA THR A 190 -18.87 -6.41 -9.96
C THR A 190 -17.37 -6.61 -9.70
N MET A 191 -16.72 -7.25 -10.66
CA MET A 191 -15.27 -7.50 -10.69
C MET A 191 -14.60 -6.48 -11.61
N VAL A 192 -14.09 -5.36 -11.03
CA VAL A 192 -13.55 -4.24 -11.83
C VAL A 192 -12.25 -3.65 -11.30
N SER A 193 -11.86 -3.97 -10.05
CA SER A 193 -10.70 -3.34 -9.43
C SER A 193 -9.37 -4.02 -9.82
N GLU A 194 -8.26 -3.39 -9.45
CA GLU A 194 -6.92 -3.96 -9.61
C GLU A 194 -6.53 -4.90 -8.45
N GLY A 195 -7.48 -5.18 -7.53
CA GLY A 195 -7.33 -6.08 -6.39
C GLY A 195 -7.87 -5.51 -5.08
N CYS A 196 -8.06 -4.20 -4.99
CA CYS A 196 -8.70 -3.54 -3.85
C CYS A 196 -10.19 -3.83 -3.77
N ILE A 197 -10.77 -3.56 -2.62
CA ILE A 197 -12.20 -3.65 -2.34
C ILE A 197 -12.77 -2.23 -2.40
N ARG A 198 -13.70 -1.98 -3.34
CA ARG A 198 -14.36 -0.68 -3.51
C ARG A 198 -15.74 -0.69 -2.87
N MET A 199 -16.11 0.41 -2.22
CA MET A 199 -17.44 0.62 -1.67
C MET A 199 -17.88 2.08 -1.89
N LYS A 200 -19.13 2.45 -1.52
CA LYS A 200 -19.55 3.85 -1.63
C LYS A 200 -18.72 4.76 -0.73
N ASN A 201 -18.57 6.00 -1.13
CA ASN A 201 -17.77 6.99 -0.40
C ASN A 201 -18.30 7.26 1.02
N GLU A 202 -19.60 7.39 1.17
CA GLU A 202 -20.27 7.55 2.46
C GLU A 202 -20.14 6.31 3.35
N GLU A 203 -20.15 5.12 2.74
CA GLU A 203 -20.02 3.86 3.47
C GLU A 203 -18.60 3.61 3.97
N VAL A 204 -17.56 3.93 3.17
CA VAL A 204 -16.18 3.84 3.66
C VAL A 204 -15.89 4.88 4.73
N ALA A 205 -16.50 6.07 4.65
CA ALA A 205 -16.41 7.09 5.69
C ALA A 205 -17.08 6.63 7.01
N GLU A 206 -18.19 5.91 6.92
CA GLU A 206 -18.83 5.26 8.08
C GLU A 206 -17.94 4.13 8.64
N LEU A 207 -17.51 3.19 7.79
CA LEU A 207 -16.67 2.04 8.16
C LEU A 207 -15.42 2.49 8.91
N ARG A 208 -14.72 3.51 8.40
CA ARG A 208 -13.54 4.11 9.03
C ARG A 208 -13.78 4.55 10.48
N THR A 209 -15.01 4.93 10.85
CA THR A 209 -15.32 5.34 12.24
C THR A 209 -15.43 4.15 13.21
N LYS A 210 -15.56 2.95 12.68
CA LYS A 210 -15.79 1.70 13.42
C LYS A 210 -14.52 0.86 13.54
N VAL A 211 -13.71 0.81 12.47
CA VAL A 211 -12.47 0.02 12.41
C VAL A 211 -11.26 0.87 12.76
N GLY A 212 -10.17 0.22 13.17
CA GLY A 212 -8.87 0.83 13.45
C GLY A 212 -7.74 -0.12 13.08
N VAL A 213 -6.50 0.34 13.20
CA VAL A 213 -5.29 -0.49 13.00
C VAL A 213 -5.41 -1.76 13.85
N GLY A 214 -5.12 -2.92 13.26
CA GLY A 214 -5.26 -4.24 13.89
C GLY A 214 -6.67 -4.83 13.85
N THR A 215 -7.70 -4.11 13.36
CA THR A 215 -9.04 -4.70 13.16
C THR A 215 -8.95 -5.90 12.22
N LYS A 216 -9.51 -7.03 12.63
CA LYS A 216 -9.51 -8.29 11.86
C LYS A 216 -10.36 -8.15 10.60
N VAL A 217 -9.80 -8.55 9.46
CA VAL A 217 -10.47 -8.57 8.16
C VAL A 217 -10.33 -9.97 7.56
N ILE A 218 -11.44 -10.63 7.28
CA ILE A 218 -11.48 -11.93 6.60
C ILE A 218 -11.98 -11.68 5.18
N ILE A 219 -11.23 -12.13 4.18
CA ILE A 219 -11.63 -12.14 2.78
C ILE A 219 -11.77 -13.59 2.34
N ARG A 220 -12.95 -13.97 1.89
CA ARG A 220 -13.26 -15.33 1.42
C ARG A 220 -13.86 -15.31 0.01
N GLU A 221 -13.86 -16.50 -0.65
CA GLU A 221 -14.55 -16.69 -1.93
C GLU A 221 -16.06 -16.62 -1.76
#